data_e8b3b362da0b58450dfb619b4e3f99d6
#
_entry.id   e8b3b362da0b58450dfb619b4e3f99d6
#
_cell.length_a   1.000
_cell.length_b   1.000
_cell.length_c   1.000
_cell.angle_alpha   90.00
_cell.angle_beta   90.00
_cell.angle_gamma   90.00
#
_symmetry.space_group_name_H-M   'P 1'
#
loop_
_entity.id
_entity.type
_entity.pdbx_description
1 polymer ?
#
loop_
_entity_poly.entity_id
_entity_poly.type
_entity_poly.pdbx_seq_one_letter_code
_entity_poly.pdbx_strand_id
1 'polypeptide(L)'
;MTIATIEQYAEALRKARCRRWKNGRQGYAFIRETDKLLGPLEALDEKRREYIETHGQGDGRNKRLDPQQQPEEYQYLLELIQAGREEEIDAEVKAVLSPDDLDDMDGDVIEACMRFGLVSDEDEKGEGH
;
A
#
# COMPACT_ATOMS: atom_id res chain seq x y z
N MET A 1 -3.63 -7.34 -9.99
CA MET A 1 -4.01 -7.29 -8.57
C MET A 1 -4.87 -6.08 -8.29
N THR A 2 -5.66 -6.14 -7.25
CA THR A 2 -6.56 -5.04 -6.88
C THR A 2 -5.99 -4.18 -5.77
N ILE A 3 -6.53 -2.95 -5.62
CA ILE A 3 -6.17 -2.09 -4.49
C ILE A 3 -6.51 -2.79 -3.18
N ALA A 4 -7.60 -3.57 -3.12
CA ALA A 4 -7.95 -4.33 -1.92
C ALA A 4 -6.84 -5.29 -1.50
N THR A 5 -6.19 -5.94 -2.44
CA THR A 5 -5.07 -6.83 -2.16
C THR A 5 -3.89 -6.05 -1.56
N ILE A 6 -3.58 -4.90 -2.12
CA ILE A 6 -2.50 -4.04 -1.62
C ILE A 6 -2.82 -3.56 -0.21
N GLU A 7 -4.09 -3.19 0.04
CA GLU A 7 -4.53 -2.71 1.34
C GLU A 7 -4.24 -3.72 2.46
N GLN A 8 -4.38 -5.01 2.17
CA GLN A 8 -4.11 -6.07 3.15
C GLN A 8 -2.66 -6.06 3.64
N TYR A 9 -1.74 -5.62 2.81
CA TYR A 9 -0.30 -5.63 3.13
C TYR A 9 0.28 -4.23 3.32
N ALA A 10 -0.57 -3.19 3.24
CA ALA A 10 -0.09 -1.80 3.24
C ALA A 10 0.69 -1.45 4.51
N GLU A 11 0.19 -1.87 5.67
CA GLU A 11 0.85 -1.57 6.94
C GLU A 11 2.25 -2.19 7.00
N ALA A 12 2.36 -3.44 6.57
CA ALA A 12 3.65 -4.13 6.53
C ALA A 12 4.61 -3.47 5.55
N LEU A 13 4.13 -3.05 4.38
CA LEU A 13 4.95 -2.35 3.39
C LEU A 13 5.43 -1.00 3.91
N ARG A 14 4.55 -0.24 4.57
CA ARG A 14 4.91 1.06 5.15
C ARG A 14 5.95 0.92 6.25
N LYS A 15 5.81 -0.10 7.07
CA LYS A 15 6.76 -0.44 8.13
C LYS A 15 8.13 -0.76 7.52
N ALA A 16 8.14 -1.55 6.45
CA ALA A 16 9.38 -1.91 5.77
C ALA A 16 10.06 -0.72 5.12
N ARG A 17 9.31 0.27 4.62
CA ARG A 17 9.87 1.47 4.01
C ARG A 17 10.63 2.33 5.01
N CYS A 18 10.28 2.26 6.29
CA CYS A 18 10.94 3.03 7.34
C CYS A 18 12.14 2.30 7.91
N ARG A 19 12.35 1.06 7.53
CA ARG A 19 13.46 0.25 8.01
C ARG A 19 14.78 0.73 7.39
N ARG A 20 15.86 0.61 8.16
CA ARG A 20 17.20 0.84 7.64
C ARG A 20 17.66 -0.41 6.89
N TRP A 21 17.82 -0.27 5.58
CA TRP A 21 18.30 -1.36 4.74
C TRP A 21 19.82 -1.37 4.70
N LYS A 22 20.38 -2.30 3.96
CA LYS A 22 21.81 -2.52 3.83
C LYS A 22 22.58 -1.22 3.53
N ASN A 23 22.00 -0.38 2.64
CA ASN A 23 22.55 0.94 2.34
C ASN A 23 21.42 1.83 1.81
N GLY A 24 21.71 3.12 1.66
CA GLY A 24 20.69 4.07 1.21
C GLY A 24 20.20 3.83 -0.21
N ARG A 25 21.05 3.27 -1.06
CA ARG A 25 20.67 2.96 -2.44
C ARG A 25 19.59 1.88 -2.46
N GLN A 26 19.77 0.83 -1.67
CA GLN A 26 18.77 -0.23 -1.54
C GLN A 26 17.48 0.31 -0.93
N GLY A 27 17.61 1.15 0.11
CA GLY A 27 16.45 1.77 0.74
C GLY A 27 15.64 2.61 -0.25
N TYR A 28 16.32 3.41 -1.05
CA TYR A 28 15.65 4.22 -2.08
C TYR A 28 14.96 3.33 -3.11
N ALA A 29 15.63 2.27 -3.56
CA ALA A 29 15.05 1.35 -4.53
C ALA A 29 13.81 0.68 -3.98
N PHE A 30 13.83 0.28 -2.71
CA PHE A 30 12.68 -0.31 -2.04
C PHE A 30 11.50 0.67 -1.99
N ILE A 31 11.77 1.92 -1.61
CA ILE A 31 10.74 2.96 -1.56
C ILE A 31 10.14 3.17 -2.95
N ARG A 32 10.98 3.27 -3.97
CA ARG A 32 10.52 3.46 -5.35
C ARG A 32 9.61 2.33 -5.81
N GLU A 33 9.99 1.08 -5.53
CA GLU A 33 9.17 -0.06 -5.96
C GLU A 33 7.87 -0.15 -5.16
N THR A 34 7.92 0.11 -3.85
CA THR A 34 6.70 0.09 -3.04
C THR A 34 5.77 1.26 -3.34
N ASP A 35 6.28 2.38 -3.84
CA ASP A 35 5.42 3.49 -4.28
C ASP A 35 4.49 3.08 -5.42
N LYS A 36 4.93 2.17 -6.27
CA LYS A 36 4.10 1.65 -7.37
C LYS A 36 2.87 0.92 -6.84
N LEU A 37 2.99 0.32 -5.67
CA LEU A 37 1.91 -0.42 -5.02
C LEU A 37 1.06 0.51 -4.15
N LEU A 38 1.71 1.31 -3.32
CA LEU A 38 1.01 2.16 -2.34
C LEU A 38 0.40 3.42 -2.94
N GLY A 39 0.95 3.91 -4.06
CA GLY A 39 0.45 5.12 -4.70
C GLY A 39 -1.04 5.09 -5.02
N PRO A 40 -1.53 4.06 -5.71
CA PRO A 40 -2.96 3.94 -5.99
C PRO A 40 -3.82 3.87 -4.73
N LEU A 41 -3.36 3.17 -3.69
CA LEU A 41 -4.08 3.10 -2.42
C LEU A 41 -4.13 4.48 -1.75
N GLU A 42 -3.01 5.19 -1.73
CA GLU A 42 -2.95 6.53 -1.14
C GLU A 42 -3.83 7.52 -1.91
N ALA A 43 -3.91 7.37 -3.24
CA ALA A 43 -4.79 8.19 -4.05
C ALA A 43 -6.27 7.94 -3.70
N LEU A 44 -6.63 6.69 -3.44
CA LEU A 44 -7.99 6.36 -3.01
C LEU A 44 -8.28 6.93 -1.62
N ASP A 45 -7.33 6.81 -0.69
CA ASP A 45 -7.46 7.38 0.66
C ASP A 45 -7.63 8.90 0.60
N GLU A 46 -6.93 9.57 -0.30
CA GLU A 46 -7.04 11.01 -0.49
C GLU A 46 -8.42 11.39 -0.99
N LYS A 47 -8.97 10.67 -1.95
CA LYS A 47 -10.32 10.91 -2.45
C LYS A 47 -11.37 10.73 -1.36
N ARG A 48 -11.19 9.72 -0.53
CA ARG A 48 -12.04 9.49 0.63
C ARG A 48 -12.01 10.70 1.58
N ARG A 49 -10.81 11.16 1.89
CA ARG A 49 -10.60 12.29 2.79
C ARG A 49 -11.23 13.56 2.23
N GLU A 50 -11.01 13.84 0.96
CA GLU A 50 -11.57 15.01 0.28
C GLU A 50 -13.11 15.00 0.32
N TYR A 51 -13.71 13.84 0.10
CA TYR A 51 -15.16 13.72 0.13
C TYR A 51 -15.69 14.01 1.54
N ILE A 52 -15.05 13.46 2.55
CA ILE A 52 -15.45 13.69 3.95
C ILE A 52 -15.28 15.16 4.32
N GLU A 53 -14.19 15.80 3.90
CA GLU A 53 -13.97 17.21 4.16
C GLU A 53 -15.03 18.09 3.50
N THR A 54 -15.47 17.71 2.31
CA THR A 54 -16.46 18.50 1.57
C THR A 54 -17.86 18.30 2.09
N HIS A 55 -18.23 17.08 2.44
CA HIS A 55 -19.62 16.71 2.77
C HIS A 55 -19.85 16.33 4.23
N GLY A 56 -18.79 16.13 4.99
CA GLY A 56 -18.90 15.72 6.38
C GLY A 56 -19.33 16.85 7.29
N GLN A 57 -19.77 16.49 8.51
CA GLN A 57 -20.14 17.40 9.56
C GLN A 57 -19.05 17.47 10.61
N GLY A 58 -18.90 18.62 11.24
CA GLY A 58 -17.89 18.86 12.25
C GLY A 58 -16.93 19.96 11.84
N ASP A 59 -15.97 20.26 12.70
CA ASP A 59 -15.02 21.34 12.51
C ASP A 59 -13.63 20.80 12.16
N GLY A 60 -13.03 21.35 11.11
CA GLY A 60 -11.64 21.08 10.73
C GLY A 60 -11.34 19.60 10.54
N ARG A 61 -10.42 19.07 11.35
CA ARG A 61 -9.98 17.69 11.24
C ARG A 61 -10.98 16.66 11.76
N ASN A 62 -12.02 17.13 12.44
CA ASN A 62 -13.03 16.28 13.07
C ASN A 62 -14.25 16.05 12.18
N LYS A 63 -14.17 16.41 10.91
CA LYS A 63 -15.26 16.17 9.98
C LYS A 63 -15.43 14.68 9.73
N ARG A 64 -16.69 14.26 9.72
CA ARG A 64 -17.03 12.86 9.45
C ARG A 64 -18.43 12.77 8.90
N LEU A 65 -18.72 11.67 8.24
CA LEU A 65 -20.05 11.37 7.73
C LEU A 65 -20.76 10.44 8.70
N ASP A 66 -21.96 10.85 9.10
CA ASP A 66 -22.82 10.05 9.97
C ASP A 66 -23.85 9.31 9.10
N PRO A 67 -23.86 7.97 9.11
CA PRO A 67 -24.80 7.21 8.27
C PRO A 67 -26.26 7.47 8.63
N GLN A 68 -26.55 7.89 9.87
CA GLN A 68 -27.91 8.17 10.29
C GLN A 68 -28.38 9.56 9.84
N GLN A 69 -27.49 10.54 9.86
CA GLN A 69 -27.82 11.91 9.49
C GLN A 69 -27.60 12.21 8.01
N GLN A 70 -26.65 11.53 7.40
CA GLN A 70 -26.27 11.73 6.01
C GLN A 70 -26.23 10.40 5.24
N PRO A 71 -27.37 9.69 5.14
CA PRO A 71 -27.36 8.35 4.55
C PRO A 71 -26.98 8.33 3.08
N GLU A 72 -27.37 9.34 2.31
CA GLU A 72 -27.04 9.40 0.89
C GLU A 72 -25.55 9.64 0.65
N GLU A 73 -24.98 10.59 1.38
CA GLU A 73 -23.57 10.91 1.28
C GLU A 73 -22.72 9.75 1.77
N TYR A 74 -23.15 9.09 2.84
CA TYR A 74 -22.45 7.93 3.37
C TYR A 74 -22.47 6.78 2.37
N GLN A 75 -23.61 6.51 1.75
CA GLN A 75 -23.74 5.47 0.74
C GLN A 75 -22.86 5.75 -0.49
N TYR A 76 -22.84 7.01 -0.91
CA TYR A 76 -21.96 7.41 -2.03
C TYR A 76 -20.48 7.14 -1.69
N LEU A 77 -20.06 7.48 -0.48
CA LEU A 77 -18.69 7.24 -0.05
C LEU A 77 -18.35 5.74 -0.04
N LEU A 78 -19.26 4.90 0.45
CA LEU A 78 -19.05 3.45 0.43
C LEU A 78 -18.90 2.92 -0.99
N GLU A 79 -19.71 3.40 -1.91
CA GLU A 79 -19.63 2.98 -3.31
C GLU A 79 -18.31 3.43 -3.95
N LEU A 80 -17.88 4.64 -3.65
CA LEU A 80 -16.63 5.19 -4.15
C LEU A 80 -15.44 4.35 -3.68
N ILE A 81 -15.40 4.04 -2.38
CA ILE A 81 -14.33 3.23 -1.79
C ILE A 81 -14.34 1.82 -2.38
N GLN A 82 -15.52 1.23 -2.50
CA GLN A 82 -15.64 -0.13 -3.02
C GLN A 82 -15.20 -0.21 -4.48
N ALA A 83 -15.60 0.75 -5.29
CA ALA A 83 -15.19 0.81 -6.70
C ALA A 83 -13.67 0.94 -6.81
N GLY A 84 -13.07 1.78 -5.96
CA GLY A 84 -11.62 1.94 -5.95
C GLY A 84 -10.90 0.67 -5.52
N ARG A 85 -11.41 -0.01 -4.52
CA ARG A 85 -10.81 -1.26 -4.03
C ARG A 85 -10.81 -2.37 -5.07
N GLU A 86 -11.81 -2.39 -5.92
CA GLU A 86 -11.95 -3.41 -6.96
C GLU A 86 -11.13 -3.11 -8.20
N GLU A 87 -10.57 -1.91 -8.31
CA GLU A 87 -9.78 -1.52 -9.47
C GLU A 87 -8.55 -2.38 -9.62
N GLU A 88 -8.34 -2.90 -10.83
CA GLU A 88 -7.14 -3.65 -11.15
C GLU A 88 -5.95 -2.70 -11.37
N ILE A 89 -4.84 -3.05 -10.80
CA ILE A 89 -3.60 -2.28 -10.91
C ILE A 89 -2.57 -3.11 -11.65
N ASP A 90 -1.97 -2.51 -12.67
CA ASP A 90 -0.91 -3.13 -13.44
C ASP A 90 0.43 -2.52 -13.00
N ALA A 91 0.91 -2.99 -11.85
CA ALA A 91 2.18 -2.52 -11.31
C ALA A 91 3.26 -3.58 -11.51
N GLU A 92 4.29 -3.24 -12.26
CA GLU A 92 5.47 -4.09 -12.42
C GLU A 92 6.48 -3.72 -11.35
N VAL A 93 6.58 -4.56 -10.34
CA VAL A 93 7.51 -4.37 -9.24
C VAL A 93 8.76 -5.17 -9.50
N LYS A 94 9.93 -4.54 -9.33
CA LYS A 94 11.22 -5.20 -9.50
C LYS A 94 11.74 -5.66 -8.15
N ALA A 95 12.38 -6.82 -8.14
CA ALA A 95 13.02 -7.33 -6.94
C ALA A 95 14.22 -6.43 -6.57
N VAL A 96 14.25 -5.96 -5.34
CA VAL A 96 15.32 -5.09 -4.83
C VAL A 96 15.96 -5.65 -3.57
N LEU A 97 15.44 -6.78 -3.08
CA LEU A 97 15.95 -7.48 -1.91
C LEU A 97 16.43 -8.87 -2.27
N SER A 98 17.41 -9.37 -1.52
CA SER A 98 17.79 -10.77 -1.58
C SER A 98 17.17 -11.50 -0.38
N PRO A 99 17.09 -12.83 -0.40
CA PRO A 99 16.58 -13.59 0.75
C PRO A 99 17.30 -13.27 2.06
N ASP A 100 18.60 -12.99 2.00
CA ASP A 100 19.39 -12.65 3.17
C ASP A 100 18.93 -11.35 3.84
N ASP A 101 18.37 -10.43 3.06
CA ASP A 101 17.89 -9.15 3.59
C ASP A 101 16.68 -9.32 4.51
N LEU A 102 16.04 -10.49 4.49
CA LEU A 102 14.83 -10.76 5.26
C LEU A 102 15.09 -11.41 6.62
N ASP A 103 16.34 -11.75 6.92
CA ASP A 103 16.67 -12.57 8.10
C ASP A 103 16.16 -12.01 9.44
N ASP A 104 16.17 -10.71 9.60
CA ASP A 104 15.78 -10.06 10.87
C ASP A 104 14.42 -9.39 10.80
N MET A 105 13.61 -9.73 9.80
CA MET A 105 12.33 -9.07 9.59
C MET A 105 11.18 -9.80 10.24
N ASP A 106 10.14 -9.05 10.61
CA ASP A 106 8.88 -9.62 11.10
C ASP A 106 8.21 -10.43 9.99
N GLY A 107 7.46 -11.46 10.39
CA GLY A 107 6.81 -12.36 9.44
C GLY A 107 5.85 -11.65 8.49
N ASP A 108 5.14 -10.63 8.96
CA ASP A 108 4.21 -9.86 8.12
C ASP A 108 4.94 -9.09 7.02
N VAL A 109 6.11 -8.56 7.33
CA VAL A 109 6.94 -7.84 6.36
C VAL A 109 7.50 -8.80 5.33
N ILE A 110 7.99 -9.96 5.79
CA ILE A 110 8.51 -11.00 4.90
C ILE A 110 7.40 -11.43 3.91
N GLU A 111 6.23 -11.72 4.44
CA GLU A 111 5.10 -12.14 3.62
C GLU A 111 4.74 -11.10 2.56
N ALA A 112 4.68 -9.81 2.95
CA ALA A 112 4.36 -8.74 2.03
C ALA A 112 5.42 -8.61 0.93
N CYS A 113 6.70 -8.67 1.29
CA CYS A 113 7.79 -8.55 0.33
C CYS A 113 7.76 -9.70 -0.68
N MET A 114 7.49 -10.91 -0.21
CA MET A 114 7.40 -12.07 -1.09
C MET A 114 6.16 -12.02 -1.98
N ARG A 115 5.03 -11.60 -1.41
CA ARG A 115 3.75 -11.51 -2.14
C ARG A 115 3.85 -10.62 -3.37
N PHE A 116 4.59 -9.54 -3.28
CA PHE A 116 4.69 -8.56 -4.36
C PHE A 116 5.96 -8.68 -5.20
N GLY A 117 6.78 -9.71 -4.96
CA GLY A 117 7.97 -9.92 -5.78
C GLY A 117 9.09 -8.93 -5.53
N LEU A 118 9.15 -8.36 -4.31
CA LEU A 118 10.22 -7.45 -3.94
C LEU A 118 11.53 -8.16 -3.62
N VAL A 119 11.48 -9.48 -3.47
CA VAL A 119 12.62 -10.32 -3.12
C VAL A 119 13.00 -11.16 -4.34
N SER A 120 14.29 -11.15 -4.70
CA SER A 120 14.76 -11.93 -5.82
C SER A 120 14.72 -13.43 -5.50
N ASP A 121 14.49 -14.23 -6.53
CA ASP A 121 14.54 -15.68 -6.40
C ASP A 121 16.00 -16.10 -6.22
N GLU A 122 16.26 -16.93 -5.22
CA GLU A 122 17.60 -17.42 -4.96
C GLU A 122 18.15 -18.24 -6.13
N ASP A 123 17.30 -19.00 -6.80
CA ASP A 123 17.69 -19.78 -7.96
C ASP A 123 18.13 -18.88 -9.12
N GLU A 124 17.43 -17.80 -9.37
CA GLU A 124 17.81 -16.81 -10.37
C GLU A 124 19.18 -16.23 -10.06
N LYS A 125 19.41 -15.93 -8.79
CA LYS A 125 20.69 -15.40 -8.33
C LYS A 125 21.80 -16.40 -8.55
N GLY A 126 21.52 -17.69 -8.34
CA GLY A 126 22.47 -18.75 -8.58
C GLY A 126 22.81 -18.93 -10.05
N GLU A 127 21.87 -18.70 -10.94
CA GLU A 127 22.05 -18.84 -12.37
C GLU A 127 22.69 -17.61 -13.02
N GLY A 128 22.68 -16.49 -12.34
CA GLY A 128 23.17 -15.22 -12.87
C GLY A 128 24.68 -15.09 -12.95
N HIS A 129 25.38 -16.15 -12.77
CA HIS A 129 26.86 -16.16 -12.79
C HIS A 129 27.43 -16.44 -14.13
#